data_5178c32a0ead3dfb8d04993d785d8a68
#
_entry.id   5178c32a0ead3dfb8d04993d785d8a68
#
_cell.length_a   1.000
_cell.length_b   1.000
_cell.length_c   1.000
_cell.angle_alpha   90.00
_cell.angle_beta   90.00
_cell.angle_gamma   90.00
#
_symmetry.space_group_name_H-M   'P 1'
#
loop_
_entity.id
_entity.type
_entity.pdbx_description
1 polymer ?
#
loop_
_entity_poly.entity_id
_entity_poly.type
_entity_poly.pdbx_seq_one_letter_code
_entity_poly.pdbx_strand_id
1 'polypeptide(L)'
;MTTLPDGFALRNTAPSDVANVQAMLDEVECAEMGEPRHSPLDVAADCRSPKRDLERDTWLVRAPNGDFAAFGFVRWGESAQGEAEPFVHPRYRGLGLGDAVLEVIEARALERAADTAADGHPRLHVFCGENHVRRRGWLLDHGYHAVREGYLMRLDLGDDPPRRAPLPTGIDLRPFVVGRDEVAVHAADQEAFAGHFLHEPSTLEEWRTQVFGRQGFDPALWLVAWDGDEVAGESLAYRDGDEGYVDSLSVRGPWRGRGLGLALLTRVFGLAHEQGMRKMRLGVDAQNPTGALALYFRAGMHIERREETYAKDLR
;
A
#
# COMPACT_ATOMS: atom_id res chain seq x y z
N MET A 1 -1.96 -15.56 26.25
CA MET A 1 -1.50 -14.16 26.16
C MET A 1 -0.01 -14.12 26.46
N THR A 2 0.77 -13.68 25.51
CA THR A 2 2.22 -13.49 25.65
C THR A 2 2.49 -12.47 26.75
N THR A 3 3.32 -12.80 27.74
CA THR A 3 3.62 -11.91 28.86
C THR A 3 4.63 -10.86 28.38
N LEU A 4 4.25 -9.59 28.47
CA LEU A 4 5.17 -8.50 28.20
C LEU A 4 6.28 -8.42 29.27
N PRO A 5 7.48 -7.95 28.93
CA PRO A 5 8.51 -7.65 29.92
C PRO A 5 8.04 -6.60 30.94
N ASP A 6 8.64 -6.61 32.14
CA ASP A 6 8.31 -5.68 33.21
C ASP A 6 8.37 -4.22 32.77
N GLY A 7 7.32 -3.48 33.06
CA GLY A 7 7.20 -2.06 32.75
C GLY A 7 6.77 -1.71 31.31
N PHE A 8 6.65 -2.72 30.42
CA PHE A 8 6.03 -2.49 29.10
C PHE A 8 4.51 -2.59 29.20
N ALA A 9 3.81 -1.77 28.42
CA ALA A 9 2.36 -1.75 28.42
C ALA A 9 1.81 -1.78 26.98
N LEU A 10 0.94 -2.77 26.70
CA LEU A 10 0.18 -2.88 25.44
C LEU A 10 -1.19 -2.21 25.62
N ARG A 11 -1.57 -1.38 24.69
CA ARG A 11 -2.89 -0.77 24.59
C ARG A 11 -3.28 -0.50 23.14
N ASN A 12 -4.53 -0.18 22.91
CA ASN A 12 -4.97 0.34 21.61
C ASN A 12 -4.40 1.76 21.37
N THR A 13 -4.26 2.12 20.10
CA THR A 13 -3.71 3.42 19.70
C THR A 13 -4.79 4.49 19.83
N ALA A 14 -4.42 5.66 20.35
CA ALA A 14 -5.29 6.82 20.38
C ALA A 14 -4.94 7.79 19.22
N PRO A 15 -5.86 8.67 18.80
CA PRO A 15 -5.58 9.66 17.75
C PRO A 15 -4.36 10.56 18.04
N SER A 16 -4.09 10.83 19.31
CA SER A 16 -2.92 11.61 19.74
C SER A 16 -1.58 10.88 19.57
N ASP A 17 -1.59 9.56 19.35
CA ASP A 17 -0.36 8.76 19.17
C ASP A 17 0.12 8.76 17.72
N VAL A 18 -0.73 9.08 16.76
CA VAL A 18 -0.50 8.88 15.31
C VAL A 18 0.84 9.48 14.84
N ALA A 19 1.16 10.71 15.24
CA ALA A 19 2.42 11.33 14.83
C ALA A 19 3.66 10.61 15.39
N ASN A 20 3.59 10.11 16.63
CA ASN A 20 4.69 9.37 17.25
C ASN A 20 4.79 7.93 16.70
N VAL A 21 3.66 7.32 16.33
CA VAL A 21 3.65 6.04 15.61
C VAL A 21 4.34 6.18 14.27
N GLN A 22 4.02 7.24 13.49
CA GLN A 22 4.69 7.50 12.22
C GLN A 22 6.20 7.65 12.41
N ALA A 23 6.64 8.48 13.36
CA ALA A 23 8.07 8.66 13.64
C ALA A 23 8.76 7.33 14.03
N MET A 24 8.11 6.48 14.83
CA MET A 24 8.64 5.15 15.17
C MET A 24 8.75 4.25 13.92
N LEU A 25 7.75 4.27 13.05
CA LEU A 25 7.79 3.48 11.81
C LEU A 25 8.90 3.95 10.88
N ASP A 26 9.11 5.26 10.75
CA ASP A 26 10.22 5.82 9.98
C ASP A 26 11.59 5.32 10.52
N GLU A 27 11.76 5.25 11.85
CA GLU A 27 12.97 4.68 12.47
C GLU A 27 13.12 3.16 12.21
N VAL A 28 12.01 2.41 12.24
CA VAL A 28 12.01 0.98 11.90
C VAL A 28 12.47 0.78 10.46
N GLU A 29 11.93 1.54 9.56
CA GLU A 29 12.20 1.44 8.12
C GLU A 29 13.62 1.90 7.77
N CYS A 30 14.08 3.00 8.34
CA CYS A 30 15.47 3.42 8.21
C CYS A 30 16.45 2.32 8.68
N ALA A 31 16.15 1.65 9.78
CA ALA A 31 17.00 0.58 10.31
C ALA A 31 16.96 -0.70 9.46
N GLU A 32 15.88 -0.93 8.74
CA GLU A 32 15.70 -2.12 7.90
C GLU A 32 16.14 -1.91 6.46
N MET A 33 15.99 -0.70 5.93
CA MET A 33 16.19 -0.39 4.51
C MET A 33 17.22 0.69 4.23
N GLY A 34 17.72 1.38 5.28
CA GLY A 34 18.67 2.48 5.15
C GLY A 34 18.04 3.83 4.80
N GLU A 35 16.76 3.85 4.46
CA GLU A 35 15.99 5.06 4.18
C GLU A 35 14.55 4.87 4.67
N PRO A 36 13.83 5.95 5.05
CA PRO A 36 12.40 5.86 5.34
C PRO A 36 11.67 5.28 4.12
N ARG A 37 10.69 4.47 4.36
CA ARG A 37 9.85 3.97 3.28
C ARG A 37 9.04 5.15 2.73
N HIS A 38 9.25 5.52 1.50
CA HIS A 38 8.26 6.28 0.74
C HIS A 38 7.07 5.36 0.50
N SER A 39 6.28 5.16 1.53
CA SER A 39 5.37 4.03 1.63
C SER A 39 3.93 4.44 1.60
N PRO A 40 3.11 3.51 1.08
CA PRO A 40 1.66 3.52 1.27
C PRO A 40 1.19 3.47 2.73
N LEU A 41 2.04 3.25 3.73
CA LEU A 41 1.67 3.36 5.14
C LEU A 41 1.67 4.82 5.59
N ASP A 42 0.75 5.61 5.06
CA ASP A 42 0.33 6.83 5.71
C ASP A 42 -0.62 6.45 6.86
N VAL A 43 -0.03 6.23 8.05
CA VAL A 43 -0.78 5.87 9.25
C VAL A 43 -1.86 6.91 9.53
N ALA A 44 -1.61 8.18 9.20
CA ALA A 44 -2.58 9.24 9.39
C ALA A 44 -3.75 9.15 8.41
N ALA A 45 -3.51 8.76 7.15
CA ALA A 45 -4.58 8.51 6.20
C ALA A 45 -5.37 7.24 6.56
N ASP A 46 -4.65 6.19 6.97
CA ASP A 46 -5.26 4.96 7.46
C ASP A 46 -6.16 5.19 8.68
N CYS A 47 -5.71 6.00 9.63
CA CYS A 47 -6.50 6.34 10.83
C CYS A 47 -7.75 7.17 10.52
N ARG A 48 -7.81 7.83 9.37
CA ARG A 48 -9.00 8.56 8.91
C ARG A 48 -9.96 7.71 8.09
N SER A 49 -9.56 6.49 7.72
CA SER A 49 -10.42 5.60 6.94
C SER A 49 -11.67 5.20 7.74
N PRO A 50 -12.88 5.40 7.20
CA PRO A 50 -14.11 4.99 7.87
C PRO A 50 -14.23 3.47 8.07
N LYS A 51 -13.46 2.68 7.32
CA LYS A 51 -13.38 1.21 7.46
C LYS A 51 -12.51 0.75 8.64
N ARG A 52 -11.78 1.65 9.29
CA ARG A 52 -10.86 1.30 10.37
C ARG A 52 -11.31 1.91 11.69
N ASP A 53 -11.45 1.05 12.68
CA ASP A 53 -11.59 1.47 14.08
C ASP A 53 -10.18 1.55 14.71
N LEU A 54 -9.61 2.77 14.74
CA LEU A 54 -8.27 2.99 15.28
C LEU A 54 -8.10 2.41 16.69
N GLU A 55 -9.13 2.57 17.54
CA GLU A 55 -9.08 2.13 18.93
C GLU A 55 -9.27 0.61 19.10
N ARG A 56 -9.71 -0.11 18.07
CA ARG A 56 -9.94 -1.55 18.13
C ARG A 56 -9.05 -2.36 17.19
N ASP A 57 -8.63 -1.76 16.07
CA ASP A 57 -7.90 -2.46 15.01
C ASP A 57 -6.39 -2.10 15.00
N THR A 58 -5.91 -1.32 15.99
CA THR A 58 -4.49 -0.97 16.14
C THR A 58 -4.02 -1.10 17.58
N TRP A 59 -2.74 -1.44 17.77
CA TRP A 59 -2.11 -1.61 19.08
C TRP A 59 -0.74 -0.97 19.15
N LEU A 60 -0.43 -0.46 20.33
CA LEU A 60 0.81 0.20 20.65
C LEU A 60 1.41 -0.39 21.94
N VAL A 61 2.70 -0.73 21.91
CA VAL A 61 3.47 -1.09 23.10
C VAL A 61 4.34 0.08 23.52
N ARG A 62 4.17 0.54 24.75
CA ARG A 62 5.03 1.57 25.38
C ARG A 62 6.07 0.91 26.27
N ALA A 63 7.32 1.36 26.14
CA ALA A 63 8.42 1.00 27.01
C ALA A 63 8.37 1.77 28.34
N PRO A 64 9.08 1.32 29.41
CA PRO A 64 9.12 1.99 30.71
C PRO A 64 9.61 3.44 30.67
N ASN A 65 10.47 3.78 29.72
CA ASN A 65 10.96 5.14 29.50
C ASN A 65 10.02 6.06 28.71
N GLY A 66 8.85 5.51 28.30
CA GLY A 66 7.84 6.24 27.54
C GLY A 66 7.96 6.14 26.02
N ASP A 67 9.02 5.53 25.48
CA ASP A 67 9.19 5.32 24.04
C ASP A 67 8.11 4.39 23.47
N PHE A 68 7.82 4.51 22.18
CA PHE A 68 7.00 3.57 21.43
C PHE A 68 7.88 2.40 20.98
N ALA A 69 7.62 1.22 21.56
CA ALA A 69 8.47 0.05 21.39
C ALA A 69 7.99 -0.92 20.31
N ALA A 70 6.67 -1.00 20.11
CA ALA A 70 6.08 -1.77 19.04
C ALA A 70 4.72 -1.19 18.65
N PHE A 71 4.32 -1.42 17.42
CA PHE A 71 3.02 -1.04 16.87
C PHE A 71 2.51 -2.16 15.98
N GLY A 72 1.20 -2.30 15.87
CA GLY A 72 0.61 -3.22 14.93
C GLY A 72 -0.83 -2.86 14.62
N PHE A 73 -1.29 -3.32 13.47
CA PHE A 73 -2.66 -3.14 13.02
C PHE A 73 -3.18 -4.36 12.29
N VAL A 74 -4.51 -4.44 12.20
CA VAL A 74 -5.21 -5.34 11.29
C VAL A 74 -6.15 -4.53 10.40
N ARG A 75 -6.18 -4.88 9.11
CA ARG A 75 -7.20 -4.48 8.15
C ARG A 75 -8.04 -5.69 7.82
N TRP A 76 -9.35 -5.56 7.93
CA TRP A 76 -10.28 -6.62 7.60
C TRP A 76 -11.43 -6.04 6.78
N GLY A 77 -11.59 -6.55 5.56
CA GLY A 77 -12.66 -6.13 4.66
C GLY A 77 -13.91 -6.97 4.77
N GLU A 78 -14.63 -7.09 3.66
CA GLU A 78 -15.85 -7.91 3.55
C GLU A 78 -15.54 -9.37 3.18
N SER A 79 -14.31 -9.64 2.74
CA SER A 79 -13.83 -11.00 2.46
C SER A 79 -13.39 -11.73 3.74
N ALA A 80 -13.18 -13.05 3.64
CA ALA A 80 -12.59 -13.83 4.74
C ALA A 80 -11.06 -13.64 4.83
N GLN A 81 -10.53 -12.54 4.33
CA GLN A 81 -9.10 -12.26 4.28
C GLN A 81 -8.81 -10.89 4.87
N GLY A 82 -7.72 -10.79 5.61
CA GLY A 82 -7.24 -9.54 6.18
C GLY A 82 -5.75 -9.35 6.00
N GLU A 83 -5.30 -8.14 6.23
CA GLU A 83 -3.90 -7.74 6.24
C GLU A 83 -3.49 -7.31 7.64
N ALA A 84 -2.27 -7.61 8.03
CA ALA A 84 -1.70 -7.19 9.30
C ALA A 84 -0.24 -6.81 9.18
N GLU A 85 0.18 -5.86 9.99
CA GLU A 85 1.58 -5.44 10.06
C GLU A 85 2.00 -5.25 11.52
N PRO A 86 2.71 -6.20 12.11
CA PRO A 86 3.39 -6.03 13.38
C PRO A 86 4.78 -5.43 13.18
N PHE A 87 5.06 -4.32 13.86
CA PHE A 87 6.34 -3.62 13.86
C PHE A 87 6.96 -3.61 15.25
N VAL A 88 8.27 -3.81 15.34
CA VAL A 88 9.02 -3.68 16.60
C VAL A 88 10.20 -2.74 16.37
N HIS A 89 10.24 -1.68 17.15
CA HIS A 89 11.33 -0.71 17.10
C HIS A 89 12.69 -1.41 17.33
N PRO A 90 13.75 -1.10 16.56
CA PRO A 90 15.02 -1.82 16.56
C PRO A 90 15.64 -2.02 17.96
N ARG A 91 15.51 -1.00 18.84
CA ARG A 91 16.06 -1.06 20.22
C ARG A 91 15.38 -2.11 21.12
N TYR A 92 14.13 -2.50 20.80
CA TYR A 92 13.30 -3.36 21.63
C TYR A 92 13.09 -4.76 21.02
N ARG A 93 13.85 -5.09 19.96
CA ARG A 93 13.80 -6.43 19.33
C ARG A 93 14.33 -7.50 20.28
N GLY A 94 13.79 -8.71 20.14
CA GLY A 94 14.17 -9.88 20.97
C GLY A 94 13.54 -9.92 22.37
N LEU A 95 12.61 -9.02 22.67
CA LEU A 95 11.88 -8.95 23.95
C LEU A 95 10.49 -9.59 23.92
N GLY A 96 10.12 -10.31 22.85
CA GLY A 96 8.78 -10.93 22.73
C GLY A 96 7.66 -9.93 22.38
N LEU A 97 7.98 -8.66 22.09
CA LEU A 97 6.95 -7.65 21.79
C LEU A 97 6.21 -7.94 20.48
N GLY A 98 6.91 -8.49 19.49
CA GLY A 98 6.30 -8.91 18.21
C GLY A 98 5.26 -9.99 18.42
N ASP A 99 5.55 -10.96 19.28
CA ASP A 99 4.64 -12.07 19.58
C ASP A 99 3.38 -11.55 20.28
N ALA A 100 3.53 -10.65 21.24
CA ALA A 100 2.41 -10.04 21.95
C ALA A 100 1.51 -9.20 21.02
N VAL A 101 2.09 -8.45 20.09
CA VAL A 101 1.34 -7.67 19.10
C VAL A 101 0.65 -8.59 18.09
N LEU A 102 1.32 -9.63 17.61
CA LEU A 102 0.73 -10.59 16.67
C LEU A 102 -0.45 -11.35 17.30
N GLU A 103 -0.34 -11.76 18.56
CA GLU A 103 -1.41 -12.46 19.29
C GLU A 103 -2.70 -11.62 19.34
N VAL A 104 -2.62 -10.33 19.67
CA VAL A 104 -3.81 -9.45 19.69
C VAL A 104 -4.35 -9.15 18.30
N ILE A 105 -3.49 -9.05 17.31
CA ILE A 105 -3.88 -8.91 15.90
C ILE A 105 -4.67 -10.14 15.44
N GLU A 106 -4.14 -11.35 15.67
CA GLU A 106 -4.81 -12.61 15.28
C GLU A 106 -6.16 -12.79 15.99
N ALA A 107 -6.23 -12.47 17.28
CA ALA A 107 -7.47 -12.49 18.03
C ALA A 107 -8.52 -11.55 17.43
N ARG A 108 -8.10 -10.32 17.10
CA ARG A 108 -8.99 -9.35 16.49
C ARG A 108 -9.42 -9.73 15.07
N ALA A 109 -8.52 -10.32 14.29
CA ALA A 109 -8.83 -10.83 12.96
C ALA A 109 -9.92 -11.92 13.02
N LEU A 110 -9.87 -12.81 14.01
CA LEU A 110 -10.91 -13.80 14.23
C LEU A 110 -12.26 -13.18 14.64
N GLU A 111 -12.27 -12.15 15.47
CA GLU A 111 -13.48 -11.39 15.80
C GLU A 111 -14.09 -10.76 14.54
N ARG A 112 -13.27 -10.08 13.74
CA ARG A 112 -13.71 -9.44 12.49
C ARG A 112 -14.25 -10.46 11.48
N ALA A 113 -13.59 -11.62 11.38
CA ALA A 113 -14.03 -12.70 10.50
C ALA A 113 -15.39 -13.27 10.92
N ALA A 114 -15.64 -13.36 12.23
CA ALA A 114 -16.94 -13.82 12.73
C ALA A 114 -18.08 -12.83 12.45
N ASP A 115 -17.77 -11.54 12.33
CA ASP A 115 -18.74 -10.48 11.99
C ASP A 115 -19.00 -10.38 10.47
N THR A 116 -18.14 -10.98 9.63
CA THR A 116 -18.32 -11.01 8.18
C THR A 116 -19.12 -12.22 7.76
N ALA A 117 -20.07 -12.02 6.82
CA ALA A 117 -20.86 -13.10 6.25
C ALA A 117 -20.12 -13.87 5.14
N ALA A 118 -18.82 -13.69 5.01
CA ALA A 118 -18.03 -14.29 3.96
C ALA A 118 -17.86 -15.80 4.17
N ASP A 119 -18.13 -16.58 3.13
CA ASP A 119 -17.80 -17.99 3.10
C ASP A 119 -16.27 -18.16 3.01
N GLY A 120 -15.69 -18.93 3.93
CA GLY A 120 -14.28 -19.30 3.90
C GLY A 120 -13.62 -19.36 5.27
N HIS A 121 -12.39 -19.87 5.28
CA HIS A 121 -11.56 -19.83 6.49
C HIS A 121 -10.88 -18.46 6.60
N PRO A 122 -10.92 -17.84 7.80
CA PRO A 122 -10.22 -16.58 8.04
C PRO A 122 -8.75 -16.72 7.73
N ARG A 123 -8.23 -15.83 6.88
CA ARG A 123 -6.80 -15.82 6.48
C ARG A 123 -6.21 -14.44 6.69
N LEU A 124 -5.08 -14.40 7.39
CA LEU A 124 -4.36 -13.16 7.66
C LEU A 124 -3.08 -13.11 6.85
N HIS A 125 -2.83 -11.97 6.20
CA HIS A 125 -1.68 -11.71 5.35
C HIS A 125 -0.74 -10.71 6.01
N VAL A 126 0.58 -10.94 5.89
CA VAL A 126 1.65 -10.08 6.40
C VAL A 126 2.69 -9.89 5.30
N PHE A 127 3.09 -8.64 5.05
CA PHE A 127 4.14 -8.35 4.08
C PHE A 127 5.54 -8.43 4.68
N CYS A 128 6.50 -8.95 3.89
CA CYS A 128 7.89 -9.11 4.30
C CYS A 128 8.84 -8.85 3.13
N GLY A 129 9.70 -7.86 3.25
CA GLY A 129 10.76 -7.62 2.25
C GLY A 129 11.78 -8.77 2.20
N GLU A 130 12.37 -9.01 1.04
CA GLU A 130 13.35 -10.11 0.81
C GLU A 130 14.56 -10.06 1.76
N ASN A 131 14.98 -8.87 2.18
CA ASN A 131 16.11 -8.65 3.05
C ASN A 131 15.80 -8.85 4.55
N HIS A 132 14.54 -9.04 4.91
CA HIS A 132 14.10 -9.18 6.30
C HIS A 132 14.19 -10.63 6.79
N VAL A 133 15.37 -11.23 6.74
CA VAL A 133 15.58 -12.65 7.09
C VAL A 133 15.04 -13.02 8.47
N ARG A 134 15.23 -12.14 9.48
CA ARG A 134 14.72 -12.37 10.84
C ARG A 134 13.20 -12.36 10.89
N ARG A 135 12.56 -11.39 10.22
CA ARG A 135 11.09 -11.30 10.14
C ARG A 135 10.51 -12.51 9.43
N ARG A 136 11.15 -12.93 8.33
CA ARG A 136 10.77 -14.15 7.60
C ARG A 136 10.81 -15.39 8.51
N GLY A 137 11.92 -15.64 9.21
CA GLY A 137 12.04 -16.76 10.14
C GLY A 137 10.97 -16.71 11.23
N TRP A 138 10.76 -15.53 11.82
CA TRP A 138 9.74 -15.31 12.84
C TRP A 138 8.32 -15.58 12.32
N LEU A 139 7.96 -15.16 11.09
CA LEU A 139 6.67 -15.46 10.48
C LEU A 139 6.48 -16.98 10.27
N LEU A 140 7.51 -17.69 9.79
CA LEU A 140 7.49 -19.14 9.63
C LEU A 140 7.27 -19.85 10.98
N ASP A 141 7.96 -19.42 12.04
CA ASP A 141 7.82 -19.97 13.39
C ASP A 141 6.40 -19.76 13.96
N HIS A 142 5.67 -18.72 13.50
CA HIS A 142 4.28 -18.46 13.88
C HIS A 142 3.25 -19.10 12.93
N GLY A 143 3.69 -19.96 12.02
CA GLY A 143 2.81 -20.73 11.12
C GLY A 143 2.35 -19.98 9.88
N TYR A 144 2.96 -18.84 9.58
CA TYR A 144 2.77 -18.17 8.30
C TYR A 144 3.61 -18.84 7.22
N HIS A 145 3.12 -18.83 5.98
CA HIS A 145 3.86 -19.35 4.82
C HIS A 145 3.75 -18.38 3.65
N ALA A 146 4.78 -18.33 2.80
CA ALA A 146 4.79 -17.46 1.64
C ALA A 146 3.72 -17.90 0.64
N VAL A 147 2.89 -16.96 0.20
CA VAL A 147 1.77 -17.22 -0.74
C VAL A 147 1.88 -16.39 -2.00
N ARG A 148 2.61 -15.27 -1.97
CA ARG A 148 2.70 -14.36 -3.11
C ARG A 148 4.01 -13.60 -3.11
N GLU A 149 4.48 -13.22 -4.29
CA GLU A 149 5.64 -12.36 -4.52
C GLU A 149 5.19 -11.07 -5.19
N GLY A 150 5.79 -9.97 -4.78
CA GLY A 150 5.62 -8.65 -5.37
C GLY A 150 6.96 -7.97 -5.61
N TYR A 151 6.95 -6.92 -6.41
CA TYR A 151 8.13 -6.10 -6.69
C TYR A 151 7.85 -4.63 -6.44
N LEU A 152 8.77 -3.97 -5.77
CA LEU A 152 8.91 -2.53 -5.86
C LEU A 152 9.74 -2.24 -7.11
N MET A 153 9.14 -1.54 -8.06
CA MET A 153 9.79 -1.13 -9.30
C MET A 153 10.25 0.32 -9.19
N ARG A 154 11.37 0.65 -9.83
CA ARG A 154 11.96 1.99 -9.82
C ARG A 154 12.35 2.44 -11.22
N LEU A 155 12.18 3.73 -11.49
CA LEU A 155 12.78 4.47 -12.59
C LEU A 155 13.57 5.64 -12.02
N ASP A 156 14.85 5.77 -12.38
CA ASP A 156 15.62 6.97 -12.13
C ASP A 156 15.36 7.99 -13.25
N LEU A 157 14.93 9.19 -12.86
CA LEU A 157 14.70 10.30 -13.77
C LEU A 157 16.00 11.08 -13.91
N GLY A 158 16.61 11.00 -15.09
CA GLY A 158 17.82 11.76 -15.45
C GLY A 158 17.55 13.23 -15.71
N ASP A 159 18.53 13.93 -16.29
CA ASP A 159 18.38 15.33 -16.66
C ASP A 159 17.50 15.51 -17.90
N ASP A 160 17.50 14.52 -18.80
CA ASP A 160 16.66 14.52 -19.99
C ASP A 160 15.23 14.01 -19.65
N PRO A 161 14.18 14.61 -20.25
CA PRO A 161 12.82 14.15 -20.04
C PRO A 161 12.61 12.72 -20.56
N PRO A 162 11.88 11.87 -19.82
CA PRO A 162 11.63 10.51 -20.23
C PRO A 162 10.84 10.44 -21.55
N ARG A 163 11.16 9.44 -22.37
CA ARG A 163 10.52 9.24 -23.67
C ARG A 163 9.04 8.89 -23.49
N ARG A 164 8.16 9.69 -24.10
CA ARG A 164 6.71 9.47 -24.06
C ARG A 164 6.28 8.45 -25.12
N ALA A 165 5.51 7.45 -24.71
CA ALA A 165 4.88 6.53 -25.66
C ALA A 165 3.69 7.21 -26.37
N PRO A 166 3.39 6.82 -27.64
CA PRO A 166 2.26 7.38 -28.37
C PRO A 166 0.92 7.00 -27.70
N LEU A 167 -0.04 7.91 -27.76
CA LEU A 167 -1.42 7.63 -27.38
C LEU A 167 -2.13 6.81 -28.45
N PRO A 168 -3.00 5.87 -28.07
CA PRO A 168 -3.93 5.26 -29.01
C PRO A 168 -4.85 6.31 -29.66
N THR A 169 -5.18 6.09 -30.91
CA THR A 169 -6.13 6.96 -31.64
C THR A 169 -7.49 6.98 -30.93
N GLY A 170 -8.08 8.16 -30.82
CA GLY A 170 -9.38 8.39 -30.20
C GLY A 170 -9.33 8.60 -28.69
N ILE A 171 -8.16 8.46 -28.07
CA ILE A 171 -8.00 8.71 -26.63
C ILE A 171 -7.50 10.14 -26.39
N ASP A 172 -8.18 10.83 -25.49
CA ASP A 172 -7.81 12.14 -24.98
C ASP A 172 -7.30 12.01 -23.53
N LEU A 173 -6.15 12.64 -23.23
CA LEU A 173 -5.60 12.67 -21.87
C LEU A 173 -5.84 14.02 -21.24
N ARG A 174 -6.43 14.00 -20.05
CA ARG A 174 -6.70 15.21 -19.28
C ARG A 174 -6.18 15.04 -17.86
N PRO A 175 -5.69 16.13 -17.22
CA PRO A 175 -5.47 16.14 -15.78
C PRO A 175 -6.78 15.86 -15.04
N PHE A 176 -6.66 15.17 -13.93
CA PHE A 176 -7.80 14.92 -13.03
C PHE A 176 -8.32 16.26 -12.45
N VAL A 177 -9.62 16.43 -12.42
CA VAL A 177 -10.26 17.62 -11.85
C VAL A 177 -11.10 17.22 -10.65
N VAL A 178 -10.65 17.61 -9.46
CA VAL A 178 -11.37 17.41 -8.18
C VAL A 178 -12.76 18.03 -8.27
N GLY A 179 -13.76 17.30 -7.76
CA GLY A 179 -15.18 17.72 -7.80
C GLY A 179 -15.91 17.37 -9.11
N ARG A 180 -15.18 17.03 -10.19
CA ARG A 180 -15.75 16.67 -11.49
C ARG A 180 -15.58 15.22 -11.87
N ASP A 181 -14.35 14.71 -11.80
CA ASP A 181 -13.95 13.43 -12.41
C ASP A 181 -14.06 12.24 -11.44
N GLU A 182 -14.24 12.48 -10.15
CA GLU A 182 -14.16 11.50 -9.06
C GLU A 182 -15.07 10.29 -9.28
N VAL A 183 -16.33 10.53 -9.64
CA VAL A 183 -17.31 9.45 -9.83
C VAL A 183 -16.89 8.52 -10.96
N ALA A 184 -16.46 9.10 -12.09
CA ALA A 184 -16.09 8.33 -13.26
C ALA A 184 -14.77 7.58 -13.06
N VAL A 185 -13.78 8.24 -12.41
CA VAL A 185 -12.47 7.64 -12.12
C VAL A 185 -12.60 6.53 -11.08
N HIS A 186 -13.33 6.77 -9.98
CA HIS A 186 -13.60 5.73 -8.97
C HIS A 186 -14.27 4.50 -9.59
N ALA A 187 -15.31 4.67 -10.41
CA ALA A 187 -15.98 3.54 -11.06
C ALA A 187 -15.03 2.75 -11.98
N ALA A 188 -14.16 3.44 -12.72
CA ALA A 188 -13.17 2.82 -13.59
C ALA A 188 -12.07 2.07 -12.80
N ASP A 189 -11.62 2.65 -11.70
CA ASP A 189 -10.65 2.05 -10.78
C ASP A 189 -11.22 0.76 -10.17
N GLN A 190 -12.41 0.81 -9.58
CA GLN A 190 -13.07 -0.36 -9.01
C GLN A 190 -13.27 -1.50 -10.04
N GLU A 191 -13.67 -1.16 -11.28
CA GLU A 191 -13.79 -2.16 -12.36
C GLU A 191 -12.43 -2.77 -12.71
N ALA A 192 -11.39 -1.95 -12.84
CA ALA A 192 -10.07 -2.40 -13.28
C ALA A 192 -9.38 -3.30 -12.25
N PHE A 193 -9.60 -3.04 -10.95
CA PHE A 193 -8.97 -3.76 -9.85
C PHE A 193 -9.82 -4.87 -9.23
N ALA A 194 -11.06 -5.08 -9.65
CA ALA A 194 -12.01 -6.05 -9.08
C ALA A 194 -11.47 -7.49 -8.94
N GLY A 195 -10.48 -7.88 -9.74
CA GLY A 195 -9.86 -9.22 -9.67
C GLY A 195 -8.45 -9.23 -9.07
N HIS A 196 -7.99 -8.13 -8.50
CA HIS A 196 -6.65 -8.05 -7.92
C HIS A 196 -6.60 -8.70 -6.55
N PHE A 197 -5.42 -9.22 -6.21
CA PHE A 197 -5.16 -9.85 -4.92
C PHE A 197 -5.38 -8.85 -3.77
N LEU A 198 -6.15 -9.24 -2.77
CA LEU A 198 -6.54 -8.44 -1.61
C LEU A 198 -7.26 -7.12 -1.95
N HIS A 199 -7.77 -6.98 -3.17
CA HIS A 199 -8.61 -5.82 -3.50
C HIS A 199 -9.96 -5.92 -2.79
N GLU A 200 -10.29 -4.89 -2.05
CA GLU A 200 -11.59 -4.72 -1.40
C GLU A 200 -12.33 -3.53 -2.05
N PRO A 201 -13.59 -3.71 -2.47
CA PRO A 201 -14.38 -2.61 -3.01
C PRO A 201 -14.49 -1.45 -2.00
N SER A 202 -14.48 -0.24 -2.51
CA SER A 202 -14.67 0.97 -1.69
C SER A 202 -15.83 1.82 -2.20
N THR A 203 -16.52 2.47 -1.28
CA THR A 203 -17.46 3.53 -1.64
C THR A 203 -16.71 4.76 -2.17
N LEU A 204 -17.38 5.64 -2.90
CA LEU A 204 -16.77 6.88 -3.37
C LEU A 204 -16.24 7.75 -2.22
N GLU A 205 -16.91 7.76 -1.06
CA GLU A 205 -16.50 8.53 0.11
C GLU A 205 -15.21 7.94 0.75
N GLU A 206 -15.14 6.62 0.87
CA GLU A 206 -13.94 5.93 1.34
C GLU A 206 -12.76 6.17 0.41
N TRP A 207 -12.97 6.02 -0.91
CA TRP A 207 -11.96 6.29 -1.91
C TRP A 207 -11.46 7.74 -1.83
N ARG A 208 -12.38 8.73 -1.74
CA ARG A 208 -12.02 10.15 -1.54
C ARG A 208 -11.15 10.35 -0.30
N THR A 209 -11.55 9.76 0.80
CA THR A 209 -10.81 9.88 2.07
C THR A 209 -9.40 9.30 1.95
N GLN A 210 -9.27 8.14 1.31
CA GLN A 210 -7.98 7.49 1.09
C GLN A 210 -7.07 8.29 0.17
N VAL A 211 -7.59 8.69 -1.00
CA VAL A 211 -6.74 9.25 -2.06
C VAL A 211 -6.41 10.74 -1.84
N PHE A 212 -7.40 11.54 -1.37
CA PHE A 212 -7.15 12.98 -1.12
C PHE A 212 -6.52 13.26 0.25
N GLY A 213 -6.74 12.35 1.21
CA GLY A 213 -6.13 12.45 2.54
C GLY A 213 -4.67 12.07 2.60
N ARG A 214 -4.13 11.48 1.51
CA ARG A 214 -2.76 11.00 1.46
C ARG A 214 -1.76 12.13 1.31
N GLN A 215 -0.64 12.04 2.02
CA GLN A 215 0.45 12.99 1.89
C GLN A 215 0.99 12.99 0.45
N GLY A 216 1.30 14.17 -0.07
CA GLY A 216 1.82 14.32 -1.43
C GLY A 216 0.77 14.23 -2.54
N PHE A 217 -0.52 14.30 -2.19
CA PHE A 217 -1.59 14.44 -3.19
C PHE A 217 -1.40 15.70 -4.01
N ASP A 218 -1.26 15.52 -5.33
CA ASP A 218 -1.21 16.59 -6.31
C ASP A 218 -2.01 16.16 -7.56
N PRO A 219 -3.18 16.77 -7.83
CA PRO A 219 -4.00 16.42 -8.98
C PRO A 219 -3.29 16.64 -10.32
N ALA A 220 -2.23 17.44 -10.38
CA ALA A 220 -1.42 17.64 -11.59
C ALA A 220 -0.60 16.39 -11.97
N LEU A 221 -0.39 15.45 -11.02
CA LEU A 221 0.24 14.15 -11.26
C LEU A 221 -0.76 13.06 -11.63
N TRP A 222 -2.05 13.39 -11.68
CA TRP A 222 -3.10 12.44 -12.01
C TRP A 222 -3.59 12.63 -13.43
N LEU A 223 -3.44 11.59 -14.25
CA LEU A 223 -3.87 11.59 -15.63
C LEU A 223 -5.04 10.64 -15.84
N VAL A 224 -6.07 11.13 -16.51
CA VAL A 224 -7.24 10.35 -16.90
C VAL A 224 -7.33 10.28 -18.41
N ALA A 225 -7.42 9.06 -18.94
CA ALA A 225 -7.60 8.77 -20.35
C ALA A 225 -9.09 8.63 -20.66
N TRP A 226 -9.57 9.41 -21.61
CA TRP A 226 -10.98 9.47 -22.01
C TRP A 226 -11.15 9.01 -23.45
N ASP A 227 -12.19 8.20 -23.68
CA ASP A 227 -12.74 7.89 -25.01
C ASP A 227 -14.15 8.48 -25.07
N GLY A 228 -14.27 9.70 -25.64
CA GLY A 228 -15.47 10.50 -25.49
C GLY A 228 -15.73 10.88 -24.02
N ASP A 229 -16.84 10.38 -23.48
CA ASP A 229 -17.24 10.62 -22.08
C ASP A 229 -16.91 9.44 -21.14
N GLU A 230 -16.28 8.38 -21.64
CA GLU A 230 -15.93 7.22 -20.86
C GLU A 230 -14.46 7.27 -20.42
N VAL A 231 -14.20 6.94 -19.16
CA VAL A 231 -12.83 6.73 -18.67
C VAL A 231 -12.31 5.41 -19.24
N ALA A 232 -11.26 5.50 -20.05
CA ALA A 232 -10.57 4.34 -20.65
C ALA A 232 -9.48 3.77 -19.72
N GLY A 233 -8.91 4.62 -18.88
CA GLY A 233 -7.90 4.28 -17.90
C GLY A 233 -7.40 5.52 -17.18
N GLU A 234 -6.55 5.31 -16.17
CA GLU A 234 -5.99 6.39 -15.36
C GLU A 234 -4.60 6.03 -14.86
N SER A 235 -3.86 7.05 -14.41
CA SER A 235 -2.67 6.89 -13.58
C SER A 235 -2.67 7.93 -12.48
N LEU A 236 -2.67 7.46 -11.23
CA LEU A 236 -2.70 8.27 -10.03
C LEU A 236 -1.33 8.19 -9.36
N ALA A 237 -0.65 9.32 -9.21
CA ALA A 237 0.66 9.36 -8.59
C ALA A 237 0.71 10.40 -7.47
N TYR A 238 1.57 10.13 -6.50
CA TYR A 238 1.82 10.98 -5.34
C TYR A 238 3.27 11.43 -5.32
N ARG A 239 3.50 12.59 -4.73
CA ARG A 239 4.83 13.14 -4.54
C ARG A 239 5.30 12.94 -3.12
N ASP A 240 6.57 12.55 -2.94
CA ASP A 240 7.25 12.52 -1.66
C ASP A 240 8.66 13.12 -1.82
N GLY A 241 8.82 14.38 -1.42
CA GLY A 241 10.06 15.11 -1.62
C GLY A 241 10.44 15.24 -3.10
N ASP A 242 11.58 14.63 -3.49
CA ASP A 242 12.09 14.55 -4.85
C ASP A 242 11.78 13.22 -5.54
N GLU A 243 10.90 12.41 -4.96
CA GLU A 243 10.44 11.13 -5.49
C GLU A 243 8.93 11.15 -5.77
N GLY A 244 8.49 10.25 -6.64
CA GLY A 244 7.08 10.02 -6.92
C GLY A 244 6.73 8.54 -6.81
N TYR A 245 5.49 8.27 -6.42
CA TYR A 245 4.94 6.93 -6.35
C TYR A 245 3.67 6.83 -7.18
N VAL A 246 3.65 5.92 -8.17
CA VAL A 246 2.45 5.60 -8.93
C VAL A 246 1.65 4.58 -8.11
N ASP A 247 0.58 5.05 -7.51
CA ASP A 247 -0.28 4.25 -6.64
C ASP A 247 -1.27 3.41 -7.43
N SER A 248 -1.86 4.01 -8.46
CA SER A 248 -2.75 3.33 -9.38
C SER A 248 -2.34 3.58 -10.84
N LEU A 249 -2.35 2.51 -11.62
CA LEU A 249 -2.29 2.53 -13.07
C LEU A 249 -3.29 1.52 -13.61
N SER A 250 -4.38 2.00 -14.14
CA SER A 250 -5.45 1.14 -14.63
C SER A 250 -5.77 1.38 -16.10
N VAL A 251 -6.17 0.30 -16.78
CA VAL A 251 -6.79 0.36 -18.11
C VAL A 251 -7.95 -0.60 -18.11
N ARG A 252 -9.15 -0.09 -18.37
CA ARG A 252 -10.37 -0.89 -18.45
C ARG A 252 -10.33 -1.87 -19.62
N GLY A 253 -11.03 -2.99 -19.49
CA GLY A 253 -11.02 -4.12 -20.42
C GLY A 253 -11.04 -3.75 -21.90
N PRO A 254 -12.03 -2.93 -22.38
CA PRO A 254 -12.17 -2.59 -23.80
C PRO A 254 -10.97 -1.86 -24.43
N TRP A 255 -10.13 -1.22 -23.61
CA TRP A 255 -8.98 -0.43 -24.08
C TRP A 255 -7.63 -1.11 -23.82
N ARG A 256 -7.61 -2.31 -23.25
CA ARG A 256 -6.37 -3.08 -23.03
C ARG A 256 -5.73 -3.52 -24.36
N GLY A 257 -4.42 -3.80 -24.33
CA GLY A 257 -3.67 -4.28 -25.50
C GLY A 257 -3.38 -3.21 -26.56
N ARG A 258 -3.82 -1.96 -26.39
CA ARG A 258 -3.66 -0.85 -27.35
C ARG A 258 -2.49 0.09 -27.04
N GLY A 259 -1.69 -0.20 -26.00
CA GLY A 259 -0.55 0.63 -25.58
C GLY A 259 -0.91 1.77 -24.61
N LEU A 260 -2.19 1.88 -24.18
CA LEU A 260 -2.67 2.97 -23.31
C LEU A 260 -1.95 3.01 -21.96
N GLY A 261 -1.75 1.87 -21.30
CA GLY A 261 -1.06 1.83 -20.01
C GLY A 261 0.38 2.37 -20.09
N LEU A 262 1.12 2.04 -21.15
CA LEU A 262 2.47 2.58 -21.36
C LEU A 262 2.43 4.07 -21.65
N ALA A 263 1.43 4.54 -22.40
CA ALA A 263 1.25 5.95 -22.72
C ALA A 263 0.91 6.78 -21.46
N LEU A 264 0.06 6.28 -20.57
CA LEU A 264 -0.26 6.87 -19.27
C LEU A 264 0.99 6.96 -18.40
N LEU A 265 1.65 5.84 -18.17
CA LEU A 265 2.81 5.75 -17.28
C LEU A 265 3.95 6.66 -17.70
N THR A 266 4.33 6.64 -19.01
CA THR A 266 5.44 7.48 -19.51
C THR A 266 5.11 8.97 -19.47
N ARG A 267 3.83 9.35 -19.48
CA ARG A 267 3.43 10.76 -19.31
C ARG A 267 3.48 11.21 -17.86
N VAL A 268 3.08 10.35 -16.93
CA VAL A 268 3.24 10.62 -15.49
C VAL A 268 4.72 10.80 -15.15
N PHE A 269 5.60 9.96 -15.70
CA PHE A 269 7.05 10.15 -15.56
C PHE A 269 7.52 11.51 -16.11
N GLY A 270 6.96 11.95 -17.24
CA GLY A 270 7.25 13.27 -17.79
C GLY A 270 6.79 14.40 -16.87
N LEU A 271 5.60 14.31 -16.29
CA LEU A 271 5.09 15.29 -15.31
C LEU A 271 5.95 15.33 -14.05
N ALA A 272 6.32 14.17 -13.52
CA ALA A 272 7.20 14.05 -12.37
C ALA A 272 8.58 14.71 -12.64
N HIS A 273 9.16 14.45 -13.81
CA HIS A 273 10.41 15.09 -14.24
C HIS A 273 10.27 16.62 -14.34
N GLU A 274 9.19 17.11 -14.95
CA GLU A 274 8.89 18.55 -15.07
C GLU A 274 8.74 19.22 -13.69
N GLN A 275 8.27 18.48 -12.68
CA GLN A 275 8.19 18.93 -11.29
C GLN A 275 9.49 18.73 -10.49
N GLY A 276 10.59 18.30 -11.14
CA GLY A 276 11.91 18.15 -10.53
C GLY A 276 12.09 16.88 -9.69
N MET A 277 11.22 15.90 -9.82
CA MET A 277 11.43 14.60 -9.18
C MET A 277 12.59 13.85 -9.83
N ARG A 278 13.29 13.06 -9.03
CA ARG A 278 14.47 12.30 -9.46
C ARG A 278 14.21 10.80 -9.58
N LYS A 279 13.13 10.32 -9.00
CA LYS A 279 12.77 8.91 -9.01
C LYS A 279 11.26 8.73 -9.12
N MET A 280 10.85 7.64 -9.76
CA MET A 280 9.47 7.16 -9.75
C MET A 280 9.45 5.71 -9.30
N ARG A 281 8.53 5.39 -8.41
CA ARG A 281 8.34 4.03 -7.89
C ARG A 281 6.91 3.56 -8.08
N LEU A 282 6.70 2.25 -8.07
CA LEU A 282 5.39 1.60 -7.97
C LEU A 282 5.55 0.17 -7.44
N GLY A 283 4.50 -0.32 -6.80
CA GLY A 283 4.38 -1.73 -6.43
C GLY A 283 3.70 -2.55 -7.52
N VAL A 284 4.10 -3.81 -7.67
CA VAL A 284 3.42 -4.74 -8.59
C VAL A 284 3.44 -6.16 -8.05
N ASP A 285 2.29 -6.82 -8.13
CA ASP A 285 2.18 -8.25 -7.91
C ASP A 285 2.88 -9.02 -9.04
N ALA A 286 3.83 -9.88 -8.70
CA ALA A 286 4.58 -10.69 -9.68
C ALA A 286 3.67 -11.64 -10.47
N GLN A 287 2.52 -12.01 -9.89
CA GLN A 287 1.53 -12.90 -10.49
C GLN A 287 0.37 -12.14 -11.15
N ASN A 288 0.51 -10.82 -11.36
CA ASN A 288 -0.51 -10.01 -12.01
C ASN A 288 -0.80 -10.53 -13.44
N PRO A 289 -2.03 -10.98 -13.73
CA PRO A 289 -2.37 -11.61 -15.01
C PRO A 289 -2.43 -10.62 -16.18
N THR A 290 -2.42 -9.31 -15.92
CA THR A 290 -2.54 -8.28 -16.97
C THR A 290 -1.26 -8.02 -17.75
N GLY A 291 -0.12 -8.61 -17.32
CA GLY A 291 1.18 -8.36 -17.92
C GLY A 291 1.80 -7.01 -17.52
N ALA A 292 1.37 -6.45 -16.39
CA ALA A 292 1.84 -5.16 -15.88
C ALA A 292 3.36 -5.11 -15.73
N LEU A 293 3.99 -6.17 -15.24
CA LEU A 293 5.46 -6.24 -15.08
C LEU A 293 6.21 -6.00 -16.40
N ALA A 294 5.76 -6.62 -17.50
CA ALA A 294 6.35 -6.40 -18.81
C ALA A 294 6.15 -4.95 -19.31
N LEU A 295 5.03 -4.33 -18.97
CA LEU A 295 4.78 -2.91 -19.27
C LEU A 295 5.78 -2.02 -18.53
N TYR A 296 6.05 -2.29 -17.25
CA TYR A 296 6.97 -1.49 -16.44
C TYR A 296 8.42 -1.60 -16.94
N PHE A 297 8.88 -2.79 -17.30
CA PHE A 297 10.20 -2.95 -17.96
C PHE A 297 10.27 -2.17 -19.29
N ARG A 298 9.20 -2.18 -20.09
CA ARG A 298 9.15 -1.39 -21.34
C ARG A 298 9.14 0.11 -21.09
N ALA A 299 8.63 0.55 -19.96
CA ALA A 299 8.68 1.95 -19.53
C ALA A 299 10.05 2.37 -18.98
N GLY A 300 11.02 1.44 -18.90
CA GLY A 300 12.38 1.68 -18.42
C GLY A 300 12.57 1.45 -16.91
N MET A 301 11.57 0.94 -16.22
CA MET A 301 11.70 0.60 -14.80
C MET A 301 12.50 -0.69 -14.61
N HIS A 302 13.09 -0.83 -13.44
CA HIS A 302 13.78 -2.04 -12.99
C HIS A 302 13.27 -2.45 -11.60
N ILE A 303 13.49 -3.71 -11.21
CA ILE A 303 13.17 -4.18 -9.86
C ILE A 303 14.17 -3.56 -8.89
N GLU A 304 13.68 -2.75 -7.96
CA GLU A 304 14.46 -2.20 -6.85
C GLU A 304 14.50 -3.20 -5.68
N ARG A 305 13.36 -3.83 -5.38
CA ARG A 305 13.22 -4.76 -4.26
C ARG A 305 12.15 -5.79 -4.52
N ARG A 306 12.33 -6.98 -3.96
CA ARG A 306 11.32 -8.03 -3.89
C ARG A 306 10.62 -8.01 -2.53
N GLU A 307 9.35 -8.31 -2.54
CA GLU A 307 8.52 -8.43 -1.36
C GLU A 307 7.74 -9.73 -1.43
N GLU A 308 7.56 -10.38 -0.29
CA GLU A 308 6.77 -11.60 -0.18
C GLU A 308 5.56 -11.32 0.71
N THR A 309 4.42 -11.87 0.35
CA THR A 309 3.26 -11.92 1.22
C THR A 309 3.19 -13.28 1.87
N TYR A 310 3.18 -13.28 3.18
CA TYR A 310 2.99 -14.46 4.02
C TYR A 310 1.54 -14.54 4.47
N ALA A 311 0.99 -15.74 4.57
CA ALA A 311 -0.37 -15.93 5.04
C ALA A 311 -0.48 -17.07 6.06
N LYS A 312 -1.47 -16.96 6.94
CA LYS A 312 -1.86 -17.97 7.93
C LYS A 312 -3.37 -18.10 7.97
N ASP A 313 -3.86 -19.34 7.88
CA ASP A 313 -5.26 -19.64 8.14
C ASP A 313 -5.50 -19.61 9.65
N LEU A 314 -6.39 -18.73 10.10
CA LEU A 314 -6.74 -18.57 11.52
C LEU A 314 -7.79 -19.61 11.92
N ARG A 315 -7.72 -20.04 13.18
CA ARG A 315 -8.62 -21.09 13.71
C ARG A 315 -9.13 -20.72 15.09
#